data_a1ee4e25fa7eaf2992f12b2ca51f0a6e
#
_entry.id   a1ee4e25fa7eaf2992f12b2ca51f0a6e
#
_cell.length_a   1.000
_cell.length_b   1.000
_cell.length_c   1.000
_cell.angle_alpha   90.00
_cell.angle_beta   90.00
_cell.angle_gamma   90.00
#
_symmetry.space_group_name_H-M   'P 1'
#
loop_
_entity.id
_entity.type
_entity.pdbx_description
1 polymer ?
#
loop_
_entity_poly.entity_id
_entity_poly.type
_entity_poly.pdbx_seq_one_letter_code
_entity_poly.pdbx_strand_id
1 'polypeptide(L)'
;MIPVRAARERNTNNVTASCNRALLTSNMSALKRSPLAPERFPRLPKVPGVLLQTARARIKYAGRDDLLLAELARGTTVAGVFTQSATASAPVQWSRKIADAGRARAILINSGNANTFTGVQGIADVRTTAAMAAQAVGCRSHEVLIASTGVIGEPLPVARFEPALARMRRSSHQASWLQAARAIGTTDTYPKGSTRQARIGNRVVTLCGIAKGSGMIAPDMATMLAFVFTDARLPAPLLRALLHSGVARSFNCITVDSDTSTSDTVLLAATAQAGNRVPRSASAAELKDFRRALNELLTDLAIQVVRDGEGASKFITVDVTGAGSPGSARKAALAIANSPLVKTAIAGEDANWGRVVMAVGKSGVRLDQRCLSVAIGGVLIAREGERVTGYDETKVSAHLSGEQICIAVNLGIGRARSRVWTCDLTHDYIRINADYRT
;
A
#
# COMPACT_ATOMS: atom_id res chain seq x y z
N MET A 1 -36.53 59.29 -7.09
CA MET A 1 -36.23 59.66 -5.69
C MET A 1 -37.18 58.90 -4.80
N ILE A 2 -36.74 57.79 -4.19
CA ILE A 2 -37.49 57.04 -3.19
C ILE A 2 -36.46 56.72 -2.09
N PRO A 3 -36.72 57.01 -0.81
CA PRO A 3 -35.71 56.95 0.22
C PRO A 3 -35.53 55.55 0.79
N VAL A 4 -34.27 55.22 1.06
CA VAL A 4 -33.79 54.01 1.75
C VAL A 4 -34.17 54.10 3.22
N ARG A 5 -34.98 53.17 3.73
CA ARG A 5 -35.26 52.98 5.16
C ARG A 5 -34.21 52.07 5.76
N ALA A 6 -33.58 52.56 6.82
CA ALA A 6 -32.72 51.85 7.70
C ALA A 6 -33.50 50.70 8.40
N ALA A 7 -32.99 49.49 8.37
CA ALA A 7 -33.46 48.36 9.16
C ALA A 7 -32.55 48.14 10.37
N ARG A 8 -33.21 48.12 11.51
CA ARG A 8 -32.69 47.99 12.89
C ARG A 8 -31.85 46.70 13.05
N GLU A 9 -30.74 46.86 13.74
CA GLU A 9 -30.06 45.81 14.48
C GLU A 9 -31.01 45.03 15.38
N ARG A 10 -31.09 43.69 15.17
CA ARG A 10 -31.62 42.78 16.15
C ARG A 10 -30.46 41.96 16.77
N ASN A 11 -30.28 42.24 18.03
CA ASN A 11 -29.58 41.50 19.04
C ASN A 11 -29.73 39.98 18.84
N THR A 12 -28.66 39.30 18.43
CA THR A 12 -28.59 37.85 18.51
C THR A 12 -27.95 37.44 19.81
N ASN A 13 -28.80 37.14 20.77
CA ASN A 13 -28.44 36.53 22.03
C ASN A 13 -27.65 35.24 21.81
N ASN A 14 -26.55 35.15 22.52
CA ASN A 14 -25.77 33.96 22.89
C ASN A 14 -26.64 32.71 23.02
N VAL A 15 -26.52 31.80 22.07
CA VAL A 15 -26.76 30.37 22.30
C VAL A 15 -25.37 29.73 22.35
N THR A 16 -24.73 29.79 23.50
CA THR A 16 -23.64 28.90 23.86
C THR A 16 -24.23 27.49 23.96
N ALA A 17 -24.28 26.79 22.85
CA ALA A 17 -24.42 25.35 22.87
C ALA A 17 -23.16 24.78 23.50
N SER A 18 -23.24 24.43 24.78
CA SER A 18 -22.27 23.56 25.43
C SER A 18 -22.36 22.21 24.72
N CYS A 19 -21.56 22.07 23.67
CA CYS A 19 -21.30 20.78 23.07
C CYS A 19 -20.55 19.96 24.11
N ASN A 20 -21.29 19.17 24.88
CA ASN A 20 -20.75 18.11 25.72
C ASN A 20 -19.76 17.32 24.85
N ARG A 21 -18.49 17.56 25.06
CA ARG A 21 -17.40 16.66 24.68
C ARG A 21 -17.54 15.39 25.52
N ALA A 22 -18.57 14.63 25.26
CA ALA A 22 -18.55 13.22 25.58
C ALA A 22 -17.37 12.66 24.80
N LEU A 23 -16.31 12.31 25.52
CA LEU A 23 -15.26 11.43 25.07
C LEU A 23 -15.95 10.17 24.52
N LEU A 24 -16.26 10.19 23.24
CA LEU A 24 -16.53 8.98 22.48
C LEU A 24 -15.20 8.20 22.45
N THR A 25 -14.92 7.50 23.55
CA THR A 25 -14.20 6.24 23.48
C THR A 25 -15.07 5.35 22.64
N SER A 26 -14.97 5.50 21.31
CA SER A 26 -15.50 4.49 20.42
C SER A 26 -14.78 3.20 20.80
N ASN A 27 -15.51 2.29 21.46
CA ASN A 27 -15.21 0.88 21.43
C ASN A 27 -15.21 0.51 19.94
N MET A 28 -14.05 0.68 19.28
CA MET A 28 -13.80 -0.05 18.05
C MET A 28 -13.85 -1.53 18.44
N SER A 29 -15.00 -2.16 18.22
CA SER A 29 -15.07 -3.61 18.17
C SER A 29 -13.93 -4.00 17.23
N ALA A 30 -12.97 -4.79 17.72
CA ALA A 30 -11.78 -5.16 16.96
C ALA A 30 -12.26 -5.65 15.59
N LEU A 31 -11.75 -5.02 14.51
CA LEU A 31 -12.12 -5.41 13.15
C LEU A 31 -11.93 -6.92 13.02
N LYS A 32 -12.95 -7.62 12.50
CA LYS A 32 -12.88 -9.06 12.29
C LYS A 32 -11.71 -9.34 11.34
N ARG A 33 -10.86 -10.29 11.70
CA ARG A 33 -9.75 -10.71 10.84
C ARG A 33 -10.27 -11.14 9.48
N SER A 34 -9.62 -10.68 8.41
CA SER A 34 -9.97 -11.08 7.04
C SER A 34 -10.01 -12.61 6.91
N PRO A 35 -11.04 -13.20 6.28
CA PRO A 35 -11.08 -14.63 5.99
C PRO A 35 -9.93 -15.08 5.08
N LEU A 36 -9.40 -14.16 4.26
CA LEU A 36 -8.30 -14.40 3.34
C LEU A 36 -6.90 -14.25 3.98
N ALA A 37 -6.85 -13.96 5.30
CA ALA A 37 -5.62 -13.79 6.03
C ALA A 37 -4.82 -15.10 6.11
N PRO A 38 -3.47 -15.07 5.99
CA PRO A 38 -2.66 -16.25 6.21
C PRO A 38 -2.79 -16.73 7.66
N GLU A 39 -2.66 -18.03 7.91
CA GLU A 39 -2.78 -18.60 9.26
C GLU A 39 -1.87 -17.90 10.27
N ARG A 40 -0.64 -17.61 9.87
CA ARG A 40 0.40 -17.01 10.72
C ARG A 40 1.29 -16.04 9.97
N PHE A 41 1.87 -15.10 10.71
CA PHE A 41 2.93 -14.23 10.20
C PHE A 41 4.19 -15.05 9.88
N PRO A 42 4.85 -14.84 8.72
CA PRO A 42 6.04 -15.60 8.36
C PRO A 42 7.22 -15.31 9.30
N ARG A 43 8.12 -16.27 9.44
CA ARG A 43 9.39 -16.04 10.13
C ARG A 43 10.34 -15.28 9.23
N LEU A 44 10.60 -14.01 9.55
CA LEU A 44 11.57 -13.20 8.83
C LEU A 44 12.92 -13.25 9.57
N PRO A 45 14.01 -13.57 8.88
CA PRO A 45 15.34 -13.53 9.47
C PRO A 45 15.77 -12.08 9.75
N LYS A 46 16.78 -11.91 10.62
CA LYS A 46 17.42 -10.59 10.77
C LYS A 46 18.12 -10.22 9.49
N VAL A 47 18.01 -8.95 9.10
CA VAL A 47 18.81 -8.38 8.00
C VAL A 47 20.00 -7.66 8.62
N PRO A 48 21.24 -8.09 8.38
CA PRO A 48 22.43 -7.42 8.89
C PRO A 48 22.42 -5.93 8.57
N GLY A 49 22.71 -5.09 9.56
CA GLY A 49 22.69 -3.63 9.41
C GLY A 49 21.32 -2.97 9.51
N VAL A 50 20.28 -3.71 9.94
CA VAL A 50 18.95 -3.18 10.25
C VAL A 50 18.62 -3.45 11.71
N LEU A 51 18.28 -2.40 12.47
CA LEU A 51 17.81 -2.46 13.84
C LEU A 51 16.39 -1.89 13.90
N LEU A 52 15.43 -2.69 14.34
CA LEU A 52 14.03 -2.28 14.47
C LEU A 52 13.69 -2.00 15.94
N GLN A 53 13.00 -0.89 16.20
CA GLN A 53 12.50 -0.52 17.52
C GLN A 53 11.08 0.02 17.39
N THR A 54 10.18 -0.38 18.30
CA THR A 54 8.80 0.12 18.33
C THR A 54 8.49 0.77 19.68
N ALA A 55 7.56 1.71 19.68
CA ALA A 55 7.08 2.35 20.91
C ALA A 55 5.62 2.79 20.80
N ARG A 56 4.98 2.89 21.95
CA ARG A 56 3.69 3.56 22.13
C ARG A 56 3.92 5.06 22.27
N ALA A 57 3.77 5.81 21.18
CA ALA A 57 3.82 7.26 21.22
C ALA A 57 2.42 7.85 21.52
N ARG A 58 1.36 7.04 21.41
CA ARG A 58 -0.05 7.44 21.62
C ARG A 58 -0.49 8.54 20.64
N ILE A 59 -0.04 8.45 19.39
CA ILE A 59 -0.38 9.43 18.36
C ILE A 59 -1.90 9.46 18.12
N LYS A 60 -2.52 8.30 17.99
CA LYS A 60 -3.97 8.08 17.98
C LYS A 60 -4.36 6.95 18.93
N TYR A 61 -3.57 5.88 19.00
CA TYR A 61 -3.91 4.64 19.66
C TYR A 61 -3.31 4.55 21.07
N ALA A 62 -4.14 4.20 22.09
CA ALA A 62 -3.68 4.09 23.47
C ALA A 62 -3.08 2.71 23.79
N GLY A 63 -3.55 1.66 23.13
CA GLY A 63 -3.31 0.26 23.54
C GLY A 63 -2.19 -0.49 22.79
N ARG A 64 -1.59 0.13 21.76
CA ARG A 64 -0.59 -0.54 20.91
C ARG A 64 0.58 0.36 20.54
N ASP A 65 1.65 -0.23 20.02
CA ASP A 65 2.73 0.53 19.42
C ASP A 65 2.22 1.20 18.13
N ASP A 66 2.58 2.46 17.93
CA ASP A 66 2.19 3.32 16.82
C ASP A 66 3.36 4.13 16.25
N LEU A 67 4.57 3.83 16.72
CA LEU A 67 5.82 4.39 16.23
C LEU A 67 6.82 3.26 15.99
N LEU A 68 7.42 3.24 14.79
CA LEU A 68 8.51 2.35 14.39
C LEU A 68 9.72 3.18 13.96
N LEU A 69 10.87 2.87 14.51
CA LEU A 69 12.18 3.36 14.08
C LEU A 69 12.99 2.19 13.53
N ALA A 70 13.37 2.28 12.27
CA ALA A 70 14.35 1.38 11.64
C ALA A 70 15.68 2.12 11.50
N GLU A 71 16.65 1.77 12.34
CA GLU A 71 18.02 2.26 12.22
C GLU A 71 18.78 1.43 11.19
N LEU A 72 19.57 2.10 10.36
CA LEU A 72 20.30 1.53 9.24
C LEU A 72 21.82 1.70 9.42
N ALA A 73 22.59 0.69 9.04
CA ALA A 73 24.05 0.76 9.06
C ALA A 73 24.58 1.95 8.24
N ARG A 74 25.72 2.48 8.64
CA ARG A 74 26.41 3.54 7.86
C ARG A 74 26.69 3.05 6.44
N GLY A 75 26.45 3.91 5.45
CA GLY A 75 26.65 3.59 4.04
C GLY A 75 25.44 2.88 3.38
N THR A 76 24.33 2.67 4.09
CA THR A 76 23.11 2.13 3.51
C THR A 76 22.63 3.00 2.35
N THR A 77 22.36 2.36 1.23
CA THR A 77 21.71 2.99 0.06
C THR A 77 20.22 2.77 0.14
N VAL A 78 19.44 3.76 -0.33
CA VAL A 78 17.99 3.71 -0.33
C VAL A 78 17.42 4.09 -1.68
N ALA A 79 16.25 3.54 -1.98
CA ALA A 79 15.39 3.95 -3.07
C ALA A 79 13.96 4.06 -2.56
N GLY A 80 13.17 4.95 -3.14
CA GLY A 80 11.77 5.14 -2.79
C GLY A 80 10.90 5.29 -4.03
N VAL A 81 9.67 4.79 -3.95
CA VAL A 81 8.57 5.09 -4.86
C VAL A 81 7.44 5.64 -4.01
N PHE A 82 6.83 6.73 -4.46
CA PHE A 82 5.90 7.53 -3.67
C PHE A 82 4.65 7.86 -4.45
N THR A 83 3.54 8.14 -3.74
CA THR A 83 2.28 8.58 -4.35
C THR A 83 2.48 9.70 -5.36
N GLN A 84 1.69 9.68 -6.41
CA GLN A 84 1.60 10.74 -7.41
C GLN A 84 0.46 11.72 -7.13
N SER A 85 -0.22 11.58 -5.99
CA SER A 85 -1.28 12.48 -5.58
C SER A 85 -0.80 13.93 -5.55
N ALA A 86 -1.61 14.84 -6.10
CA ALA A 86 -1.36 16.28 -6.03
C ALA A 86 -1.39 16.82 -4.59
N THR A 87 -2.03 16.06 -3.67
CA THR A 87 -2.10 16.35 -2.23
C THR A 87 -1.13 15.50 -1.41
N ALA A 88 0.03 15.14 -1.98
CA ALA A 88 1.05 14.35 -1.30
C ALA A 88 1.43 14.95 0.06
N SER A 89 1.49 14.09 1.09
CA SER A 89 1.75 14.47 2.48
C SER A 89 3.13 15.11 2.68
N ALA A 90 3.29 15.88 3.75
CA ALA A 90 4.60 16.46 4.11
C ALA A 90 5.69 15.39 4.31
N PRO A 91 5.44 14.22 4.97
CA PRO A 91 6.36 13.08 5.01
C PRO A 91 6.81 12.59 3.65
N VAL A 92 5.91 12.47 2.68
CA VAL A 92 6.23 12.05 1.30
C VAL A 92 7.14 13.06 0.63
N GLN A 93 6.83 14.37 0.72
CA GLN A 93 7.63 15.43 0.14
C GLN A 93 9.06 15.48 0.72
N TRP A 94 9.18 15.24 2.04
CA TRP A 94 10.47 15.13 2.74
C TRP A 94 11.26 13.91 2.28
N SER A 95 10.66 12.73 2.34
CA SER A 95 11.34 11.46 2.08
C SER A 95 11.73 11.26 0.63
N ARG A 96 10.99 11.86 -0.32
CA ARG A 96 11.35 11.86 -1.74
C ARG A 96 12.72 12.48 -1.97
N LYS A 97 13.01 13.63 -1.35
CA LYS A 97 14.31 14.32 -1.47
C LYS A 97 15.47 13.46 -0.95
N ILE A 98 15.25 12.72 0.14
CA ILE A 98 16.26 11.83 0.73
C ILE A 98 16.47 10.58 -0.13
N ALA A 99 15.38 9.99 -0.64
CA ALA A 99 15.44 8.85 -1.54
C ALA A 99 16.14 9.20 -2.87
N ASP A 100 15.98 10.45 -3.35
CA ASP A 100 16.69 10.96 -4.53
C ASP A 100 18.20 11.11 -4.26
N ALA A 101 18.60 11.50 -3.05
CA ALA A 101 19.99 11.51 -2.63
C ALA A 101 20.57 10.10 -2.45
N GLY A 102 19.71 9.07 -2.28
CA GLY A 102 20.04 7.67 -2.33
C GLY A 102 20.74 7.11 -1.10
N ARG A 103 20.74 7.80 0.04
CA ARG A 103 21.35 7.35 1.31
C ARG A 103 20.50 7.72 2.50
N ALA A 104 20.42 6.81 3.48
CA ALA A 104 19.74 7.07 4.75
C ALA A 104 20.41 6.30 5.90
N ARG A 105 20.12 6.78 7.12
CA ARG A 105 20.56 6.21 8.39
C ARG A 105 19.38 5.74 9.24
N ALA A 106 18.17 6.24 8.95
CA ALA A 106 16.97 5.81 9.63
C ALA A 106 15.73 5.96 8.78
N ILE A 107 14.69 5.20 9.14
CA ILE A 107 13.33 5.36 8.68
C ILE A 107 12.47 5.47 9.94
N LEU A 108 11.76 6.59 10.12
CA LEU A 108 10.80 6.78 11.19
C LEU A 108 9.39 6.69 10.61
N ILE A 109 8.57 5.81 11.16
CA ILE A 109 7.21 5.57 10.67
C ILE A 109 6.24 5.75 11.85
N ASN A 110 5.17 6.52 11.64
CA ASN A 110 4.06 6.58 12.57
C ASN A 110 2.74 6.16 11.95
N SER A 111 1.89 5.53 12.78
CA SER A 111 0.50 5.24 12.43
C SER A 111 -0.46 6.08 13.28
N GLY A 112 -1.67 6.35 12.72
CA GLY A 112 -2.74 7.09 13.37
C GLY A 112 -2.90 8.54 12.93
N ASN A 113 -1.87 9.16 12.32
CA ASN A 113 -1.92 10.50 11.75
C ASN A 113 -1.06 10.53 10.48
N ALA A 114 -1.61 11.00 9.38
CA ALA A 114 -0.94 11.03 8.07
C ALA A 114 -0.06 12.26 7.87
N ASN A 115 -0.19 13.29 8.70
CA ASN A 115 0.42 14.61 8.53
C ASN A 115 0.23 15.15 7.09
N THR A 116 -1.02 15.10 6.66
CA THR A 116 -1.45 15.50 5.31
C THR A 116 -2.43 16.63 5.42
N PHE A 117 -2.34 17.59 4.49
CA PHE A 117 -3.21 18.76 4.44
C PHE A 117 -3.16 19.60 5.73
N THR A 118 -1.97 19.71 6.31
CA THR A 118 -1.67 20.43 7.57
C THR A 118 -0.88 21.73 7.32
N GLY A 119 -0.81 22.17 6.08
CA GLY A 119 -0.19 23.44 5.69
C GLY A 119 1.31 23.52 6.02
N VAL A 120 1.77 24.72 6.31
CA VAL A 120 3.17 25.01 6.66
C VAL A 120 3.58 24.28 7.94
N GLN A 121 2.65 24.13 8.89
CA GLN A 121 2.91 23.43 10.16
C GLN A 121 3.31 21.97 9.91
N GLY A 122 2.63 21.26 9.00
CA GLY A 122 2.98 19.86 8.70
C GLY A 122 4.40 19.69 8.18
N ILE A 123 4.92 20.67 7.43
CA ILE A 123 6.32 20.66 6.97
C ILE A 123 7.27 20.90 8.16
N ALA A 124 6.93 21.80 9.07
CA ALA A 124 7.69 22.05 10.29
C ALA A 124 7.71 20.80 11.18
N ASP A 125 6.57 20.13 11.34
CA ASP A 125 6.43 18.90 12.11
C ASP A 125 7.31 17.76 11.59
N VAL A 126 7.39 17.58 10.28
CA VAL A 126 8.31 16.61 9.66
C VAL A 126 9.75 16.93 9.96
N ARG A 127 10.16 18.21 9.85
CA ARG A 127 11.53 18.64 10.19
C ARG A 127 11.87 18.35 11.65
N THR A 128 10.94 18.65 12.55
CA THR A 128 11.12 18.43 13.98
C THR A 128 11.21 16.94 14.32
N THR A 129 10.31 16.12 13.79
CA THR A 129 10.35 14.66 14.03
C THR A 129 11.58 14.00 13.39
N ALA A 130 12.03 14.47 12.22
CA ALA A 130 13.27 14.02 11.60
C ALA A 130 14.51 14.38 12.46
N ALA A 131 14.53 15.58 13.04
CA ALA A 131 15.62 16.00 13.96
C ALA A 131 15.66 15.14 15.23
N MET A 132 14.49 14.88 15.84
CA MET A 132 14.38 13.99 17.00
C MET A 132 14.87 12.57 16.70
N ALA A 133 14.48 11.99 15.57
CA ALA A 133 14.94 10.67 15.16
C ALA A 133 16.46 10.67 14.84
N ALA A 134 16.95 11.72 14.21
CA ALA A 134 18.37 11.88 13.92
C ALA A 134 19.21 11.93 15.20
N GLN A 135 18.75 12.64 16.21
CA GLN A 135 19.38 12.67 17.53
C GLN A 135 19.38 11.29 18.20
N ALA A 136 18.25 10.54 18.08
CA ALA A 136 18.17 9.20 18.66
C ALA A 136 19.16 8.21 18.02
N VAL A 137 19.41 8.33 16.70
CA VAL A 137 20.29 7.43 15.92
C VAL A 137 21.75 7.93 15.85
N GLY A 138 21.99 9.19 16.13
CA GLY A 138 23.32 9.82 15.96
C GLY A 138 23.66 10.05 14.47
N CYS A 139 22.72 10.64 13.71
CA CYS A 139 22.89 10.99 12.32
C CYS A 139 22.38 12.40 12.01
N ARG A 140 22.37 12.81 10.75
CA ARG A 140 21.83 14.10 10.33
C ARG A 140 20.33 13.97 9.97
N SER A 141 19.52 15.02 10.18
CA SER A 141 18.08 14.98 9.88
C SER A 141 17.77 14.62 8.42
N HIS A 142 18.60 15.04 7.47
CA HIS A 142 18.46 14.70 6.06
C HIS A 142 18.92 13.26 5.70
N GLU A 143 19.28 12.46 6.69
CA GLU A 143 19.52 11.02 6.57
C GLU A 143 18.35 10.20 7.17
N VAL A 144 17.26 10.86 7.60
CA VAL A 144 16.08 10.23 8.20
C VAL A 144 14.90 10.32 7.24
N LEU A 145 14.48 9.18 6.70
CA LEU A 145 13.23 9.05 5.96
C LEU A 145 12.04 9.04 6.94
N ILE A 146 10.96 9.72 6.57
CA ILE A 146 9.72 9.77 7.37
C ILE A 146 8.58 9.19 6.56
N ALA A 147 7.76 8.34 7.18
CA ALA A 147 6.49 7.88 6.63
C ALA A 147 5.39 7.98 7.69
N SER A 148 4.23 8.48 7.30
CA SER A 148 3.09 8.66 8.19
C SER A 148 1.82 8.15 7.54
N THR A 149 0.94 7.55 8.34
CA THR A 149 -0.35 7.02 7.88
C THR A 149 -1.42 7.18 8.94
N GLY A 150 -2.66 7.41 8.52
CA GLY A 150 -3.81 7.58 9.40
C GLY A 150 -4.66 8.79 9.02
N VAL A 151 -5.18 9.52 10.01
CA VAL A 151 -6.11 10.62 9.80
C VAL A 151 -5.47 11.76 9.00
N ILE A 152 -6.23 12.28 8.04
CA ILE A 152 -5.89 13.43 7.19
C ILE A 152 -6.49 14.71 7.81
N GLY A 153 -5.76 15.84 7.73
CA GLY A 153 -6.25 17.15 8.17
C GLY A 153 -6.10 17.43 9.66
N GLU A 154 -5.60 16.47 10.43
CA GLU A 154 -5.38 16.64 11.87
C GLU A 154 -3.90 17.02 12.14
N PRO A 155 -3.62 17.98 13.04
CA PRO A 155 -2.25 18.31 13.44
C PRO A 155 -1.51 17.10 14.01
N LEU A 156 -0.23 16.94 13.64
CA LEU A 156 0.60 15.88 14.21
C LEU A 156 0.98 16.20 15.65
N PRO A 157 0.74 15.32 16.63
CA PRO A 157 1.11 15.57 18.03
C PRO A 157 2.62 15.36 18.26
N VAL A 158 3.45 16.26 17.71
CA VAL A 158 4.93 16.15 17.66
C VAL A 158 5.55 15.93 19.04
N ALA A 159 5.02 16.58 20.09
CA ALA A 159 5.52 16.44 21.46
C ALA A 159 5.52 14.98 21.98
N ARG A 160 4.73 14.09 21.37
CA ARG A 160 4.65 12.67 21.76
C ARG A 160 5.81 11.83 21.23
N PHE A 161 6.54 12.33 20.22
CA PHE A 161 7.65 11.60 19.61
C PHE A 161 8.89 11.56 20.50
N GLU A 162 9.26 12.68 21.11
CA GLU A 162 10.49 12.80 21.91
C GLU A 162 10.57 11.76 23.05
N PRO A 163 9.56 11.62 23.94
CA PRO A 163 9.64 10.63 25.01
C PRO A 163 9.61 9.19 24.48
N ALA A 164 8.98 8.94 23.34
CA ALA A 164 8.97 7.63 22.70
C ALA A 164 10.36 7.26 22.13
N LEU A 165 10.99 8.18 21.39
CA LEU A 165 12.34 8.01 20.84
C LEU A 165 13.40 7.91 21.95
N ALA A 166 13.26 8.69 23.03
CA ALA A 166 14.14 8.59 24.18
C ALA A 166 14.06 7.22 24.88
N ARG A 167 12.87 6.60 24.94
CA ARG A 167 12.71 5.22 25.45
C ARG A 167 13.38 4.22 24.52
N MET A 168 13.18 4.34 23.18
CA MET A 168 13.82 3.47 22.19
C MET A 168 15.35 3.51 22.34
N ARG A 169 15.92 4.71 22.42
CA ARG A 169 17.40 4.90 22.57
C ARG A 169 17.97 4.23 23.82
N ARG A 170 17.22 4.23 24.92
CA ARG A 170 17.65 3.60 26.19
C ARG A 170 17.43 2.10 26.22
N SER A 171 16.61 1.57 25.32
CA SER A 171 16.26 0.16 25.28
C SER A 171 17.30 -0.62 24.45
N SER A 172 17.82 -1.70 25.02
CA SER A 172 18.59 -2.70 24.28
C SER A 172 17.68 -3.65 23.48
N HIS A 173 16.36 -3.55 23.66
CA HIS A 173 15.39 -4.43 23.04
C HIS A 173 15.20 -4.11 21.56
N GLN A 174 15.43 -5.11 20.70
CA GLN A 174 15.11 -5.05 19.28
C GLN A 174 13.68 -5.56 19.06
N ALA A 175 12.87 -4.80 18.33
CA ALA A 175 11.55 -5.26 17.93
C ALA A 175 11.68 -6.38 16.87
N SER A 176 10.81 -7.37 16.97
CA SER A 176 10.62 -8.36 15.93
C SER A 176 9.95 -7.75 14.69
N TRP A 177 10.09 -8.40 13.53
CA TRP A 177 9.38 -8.02 12.31
C TRP A 177 7.86 -7.97 12.51
N LEU A 178 7.31 -8.88 13.33
CA LEU A 178 5.89 -8.89 13.67
C LEU A 178 5.47 -7.64 14.45
N GLN A 179 6.26 -7.20 15.43
CA GLN A 179 6.00 -5.97 16.18
C GLN A 179 6.10 -4.74 15.26
N ALA A 180 7.11 -4.69 14.39
CA ALA A 180 7.28 -3.63 13.41
C ALA A 180 6.08 -3.55 12.43
N ALA A 181 5.63 -4.70 11.89
CA ALA A 181 4.47 -4.77 11.00
C ALA A 181 3.16 -4.33 11.69
N ARG A 182 3.00 -4.65 12.98
CA ARG A 182 1.85 -4.20 13.78
C ARG A 182 1.88 -2.70 14.05
N ALA A 183 3.06 -2.13 14.31
CA ALA A 183 3.20 -0.72 14.66
C ALA A 183 2.81 0.24 13.51
N ILE A 184 2.97 -0.20 12.26
CA ILE A 184 2.66 0.61 11.07
C ILE A 184 1.21 0.46 10.57
N GLY A 185 0.44 -0.53 11.05
CA GLY A 185 -0.93 -0.78 10.61
C GLY A 185 -1.93 0.28 11.09
N THR A 186 -3.07 0.40 10.42
CA THR A 186 -4.20 1.28 10.78
C THR A 186 -5.49 0.48 10.91
N THR A 187 -6.17 0.24 9.81
CA THR A 187 -7.37 -0.63 9.68
C THR A 187 -7.01 -2.06 9.31
N ASP A 188 -5.73 -2.37 9.21
CA ASP A 188 -5.23 -3.69 8.92
C ASP A 188 -5.72 -4.73 9.92
N THR A 189 -6.30 -5.84 9.44
CA THR A 189 -6.81 -6.91 10.31
C THR A 189 -5.73 -7.92 10.67
N TYR A 190 -4.61 -7.92 9.95
CA TYR A 190 -3.42 -8.72 10.25
C TYR A 190 -2.13 -8.04 9.77
N PRO A 191 -0.99 -8.31 10.43
CA PRO A 191 0.32 -7.79 10.02
C PRO A 191 0.82 -8.50 8.76
N LYS A 192 1.41 -7.75 7.83
CA LYS A 192 1.89 -8.23 6.54
C LYS A 192 3.40 -8.27 6.49
N GLY A 193 3.95 -9.40 6.04
CA GLY A 193 5.40 -9.58 5.94
C GLY A 193 5.79 -10.64 4.92
N SER A 194 6.98 -10.50 4.35
CA SER A 194 7.54 -11.43 3.37
C SER A 194 9.06 -11.48 3.45
N THR A 195 9.64 -12.61 3.12
CA THR A 195 11.09 -12.77 3.04
C THR A 195 11.49 -13.64 1.86
N ARG A 196 12.63 -13.35 1.29
CA ARG A 196 13.27 -14.14 0.23
C ARG A 196 14.78 -14.16 0.46
N GLN A 197 15.42 -15.16 -0.09
CA GLN A 197 16.86 -15.22 -0.27
C GLN A 197 17.20 -15.22 -1.76
N ALA A 198 18.33 -14.65 -2.11
CA ALA A 198 18.83 -14.63 -3.47
C ALA A 198 20.35 -14.71 -3.50
N ARG A 199 20.90 -15.06 -4.66
CA ARG A 199 22.34 -15.00 -4.91
C ARG A 199 22.70 -13.78 -5.75
N ILE A 200 23.80 -13.10 -5.36
CA ILE A 200 24.48 -12.09 -6.18
C ILE A 200 25.91 -12.56 -6.31
N GLY A 201 26.28 -13.06 -7.48
CA GLY A 201 27.54 -13.79 -7.67
C GLY A 201 27.62 -15.01 -6.75
N ASN A 202 28.65 -15.10 -5.93
CA ASN A 202 28.84 -16.20 -4.97
C ASN A 202 28.25 -15.93 -3.57
N ARG A 203 27.62 -14.78 -3.35
CA ARG A 203 27.05 -14.39 -2.04
C ARG A 203 25.54 -14.61 -1.99
N VAL A 204 25.07 -15.17 -0.89
CA VAL A 204 23.65 -15.20 -0.55
C VAL A 204 23.29 -13.89 0.14
N VAL A 205 22.21 -13.29 -0.30
CA VAL A 205 21.64 -12.05 0.28
C VAL A 205 20.23 -12.31 0.77
N THR A 206 19.84 -11.60 1.81
CA THR A 206 18.53 -11.70 2.43
C THR A 206 17.68 -10.47 2.05
N LEU A 207 16.41 -10.70 1.74
CA LEU A 207 15.40 -9.68 1.58
C LEU A 207 14.29 -9.93 2.59
N CYS A 208 13.95 -8.92 3.38
CA CYS A 208 12.80 -8.92 4.28
C CYS A 208 11.96 -7.68 4.04
N GLY A 209 10.64 -7.83 4.04
CA GLY A 209 9.73 -6.70 3.87
C GLY A 209 8.51 -6.80 4.76
N ILE A 210 8.01 -5.66 5.17
CA ILE A 210 6.71 -5.48 5.85
C ILE A 210 5.88 -4.47 5.09
N ALA A 211 4.55 -4.63 5.15
CA ALA A 211 3.63 -3.69 4.53
C ALA A 211 2.40 -3.45 5.42
N LYS A 212 1.68 -2.36 5.15
CA LYS A 212 0.36 -2.08 5.68
C LYS A 212 -0.54 -1.54 4.56
N GLY A 213 -1.83 -1.75 4.75
CA GLY A 213 -2.90 -1.26 3.88
C GLY A 213 -4.06 -2.25 3.83
N SER A 214 -5.29 -1.72 3.82
CA SER A 214 -6.54 -2.46 3.71
C SER A 214 -7.65 -1.69 3.00
N GLY A 215 -7.68 -0.36 3.10
CA GLY A 215 -8.55 0.55 2.35
C GLY A 215 -7.76 1.72 1.76
N MET A 216 -8.41 2.49 0.86
CA MET A 216 -7.81 3.55 0.06
C MET A 216 -6.63 3.01 -0.77
N ILE A 217 -6.86 1.89 -1.50
CA ILE A 217 -5.85 1.17 -2.28
C ILE A 217 -6.18 1.24 -3.76
N ALA A 218 -5.38 1.97 -4.54
CA ALA A 218 -5.47 2.05 -6.01
C ALA A 218 -4.09 2.09 -6.67
N PRO A 219 -3.97 1.79 -7.99
CA PRO A 219 -2.71 1.92 -8.72
C PRO A 219 -2.14 3.32 -8.71
N ASP A 220 -0.87 3.43 -9.12
CA ASP A 220 -0.05 4.64 -9.10
C ASP A 220 0.34 5.11 -7.69
N MET A 221 0.53 4.11 -6.81
CA MET A 221 0.88 4.20 -5.39
C MET A 221 -0.27 4.73 -4.52
N ALA A 222 -1.09 3.82 -4.01
CA ALA A 222 -2.24 4.07 -3.12
C ALA A 222 -1.92 3.73 -1.66
N THR A 223 -2.76 4.09 -0.67
CA THR A 223 -2.53 4.12 0.79
C THR A 223 -1.89 2.87 1.37
N MET A 224 -0.72 2.57 0.89
CA MET A 224 0.09 1.49 1.43
C MET A 224 1.45 2.06 1.85
N LEU A 225 1.95 1.53 2.94
CA LEU A 225 3.35 1.67 3.28
C LEU A 225 4.01 0.31 3.15
N ALA A 226 5.13 0.25 2.45
CA ALA A 226 5.95 -0.96 2.40
C ALA A 226 7.43 -0.61 2.59
N PHE A 227 8.08 -1.37 3.44
CA PHE A 227 9.47 -1.20 3.78
C PHE A 227 10.20 -2.51 3.53
N VAL A 228 11.12 -2.50 2.57
CA VAL A 228 11.92 -3.65 2.19
C VAL A 228 13.38 -3.39 2.54
N PHE A 229 14.02 -4.37 3.13
CA PHE A 229 15.39 -4.30 3.58
C PHE A 229 16.17 -5.48 3.01
N THR A 230 17.42 -5.22 2.62
CA THR A 230 18.36 -6.25 2.18
C THR A 230 19.77 -5.93 2.68
N ASP A 231 20.54 -6.98 2.94
CA ASP A 231 21.96 -6.87 3.25
C ASP A 231 22.85 -6.75 2.00
N ALA A 232 22.28 -6.80 0.81
CA ALA A 232 22.99 -6.67 -0.45
C ALA A 232 23.72 -5.32 -0.59
N ARG A 233 24.87 -5.33 -1.27
CA ARG A 233 25.59 -4.12 -1.67
C ARG A 233 25.16 -3.71 -3.07
N LEU A 234 24.31 -2.67 -3.15
CA LEU A 234 23.70 -2.18 -4.39
C LEU A 234 23.79 -0.64 -4.44
N PRO A 235 24.35 -0.02 -5.49
CA PRO A 235 24.35 1.44 -5.64
C PRO A 235 22.94 1.99 -5.77
N ALA A 236 22.70 3.22 -5.29
CA ALA A 236 21.38 3.84 -5.26
C ALA A 236 20.67 3.93 -6.64
N PRO A 237 21.34 4.27 -7.76
CA PRO A 237 20.69 4.27 -9.07
C PRO A 237 20.19 2.89 -9.51
N LEU A 238 20.97 1.85 -9.20
CA LEU A 238 20.61 0.47 -9.49
C LEU A 238 19.47 -0.02 -8.62
N LEU A 239 19.53 0.32 -7.32
CA LEU A 239 18.46 0.01 -6.36
C LEU A 239 17.14 0.67 -6.78
N ARG A 240 17.19 1.93 -7.25
CA ARG A 240 16.03 2.66 -7.78
C ARG A 240 15.44 1.97 -9.01
N ALA A 241 16.25 1.58 -9.98
CA ALA A 241 15.77 0.90 -11.19
C ALA A 241 15.10 -0.44 -10.86
N LEU A 242 15.67 -1.21 -9.93
CA LEU A 242 15.10 -2.49 -9.46
C LEU A 242 13.77 -2.27 -8.74
N LEU A 243 13.69 -1.29 -7.84
CA LEU A 243 12.47 -0.98 -7.10
C LEU A 243 11.35 -0.51 -8.02
N HIS A 244 11.60 0.43 -8.92
CA HIS A 244 10.60 0.92 -9.89
C HIS A 244 10.06 -0.22 -10.75
N SER A 245 10.93 -1.09 -11.28
CA SER A 245 10.52 -2.26 -12.07
C SER A 245 9.67 -3.24 -11.24
N GLY A 246 10.01 -3.47 -9.98
CA GLY A 246 9.28 -4.35 -9.09
C GLY A 246 7.91 -3.81 -8.71
N VAL A 247 7.82 -2.52 -8.31
CA VAL A 247 6.57 -1.84 -7.96
C VAL A 247 5.59 -1.78 -9.12
N ALA A 248 6.08 -1.56 -10.35
CA ALA A 248 5.25 -1.54 -11.55
C ALA A 248 4.53 -2.87 -11.83
N ARG A 249 5.01 -3.99 -11.27
CA ARG A 249 4.46 -5.34 -11.46
C ARG A 249 3.78 -5.91 -10.20
N SER A 250 3.81 -5.18 -9.10
CA SER A 250 3.25 -5.59 -7.81
C SER A 250 2.26 -4.55 -7.30
N PHE A 251 2.70 -3.56 -6.55
CA PHE A 251 1.83 -2.56 -5.93
C PHE A 251 1.04 -1.71 -6.94
N ASN A 252 1.59 -1.45 -8.14
CA ASN A 252 0.83 -0.79 -9.21
C ASN A 252 -0.12 -1.74 -9.97
N CYS A 253 -0.24 -2.99 -9.53
CA CYS A 253 -1.15 -3.99 -10.09
C CYS A 253 -2.18 -4.47 -9.05
N ILE A 254 -2.40 -3.71 -7.98
CA ILE A 254 -3.45 -4.01 -6.98
C ILE A 254 -4.42 -2.85 -6.85
N THR A 255 -5.65 -3.16 -6.44
CA THR A 255 -6.64 -2.17 -6.03
C THR A 255 -7.62 -2.79 -5.04
N VAL A 256 -8.18 -1.98 -4.13
CA VAL A 256 -9.29 -2.36 -3.25
C VAL A 256 -10.53 -1.54 -3.59
N ASP A 257 -10.43 -0.23 -3.63
CA ASP A 257 -11.54 0.72 -3.74
C ASP A 257 -11.33 1.83 -4.78
N SER A 258 -10.27 1.75 -5.57
CA SER A 258 -9.89 2.74 -6.60
C SER A 258 -9.47 4.12 -6.08
N ASP A 259 -9.32 4.30 -4.76
CA ASP A 259 -8.94 5.58 -4.17
C ASP A 259 -7.43 5.67 -3.94
N THR A 260 -6.81 6.74 -4.49
CA THR A 260 -5.38 7.00 -4.35
C THR A 260 -5.09 7.82 -3.10
N SER A 261 -4.10 7.39 -2.31
CA SER A 261 -3.72 8.07 -1.08
C SER A 261 -2.73 9.22 -1.26
N THR A 262 -2.66 10.02 -0.20
CA THR A 262 -1.70 11.11 -0.03
C THR A 262 -0.36 10.66 0.55
N SER A 263 -0.23 9.41 1.03
CA SER A 263 0.88 8.98 1.90
C SER A 263 1.69 7.79 1.38
N ASP A 264 1.33 7.23 0.22
CA ASP A 264 1.95 6.01 -0.29
C ASP A 264 3.45 6.09 -0.39
N THR A 265 4.08 5.06 0.14
CA THR A 265 5.53 4.99 0.22
C THR A 265 6.00 3.54 0.16
N VAL A 266 6.80 3.21 -0.84
CA VAL A 266 7.59 1.98 -0.88
C VAL A 266 9.05 2.35 -0.78
N LEU A 267 9.72 1.89 0.27
CA LEU A 267 11.16 2.09 0.48
C LEU A 267 11.90 0.77 0.36
N LEU A 268 13.04 0.80 -0.29
CA LEU A 268 14.00 -0.30 -0.32
C LEU A 268 15.34 0.20 0.20
N ALA A 269 15.83 -0.42 1.27
CA ALA A 269 17.12 -0.12 1.90
C ALA A 269 18.09 -1.29 1.73
N ALA A 270 19.30 -1.01 1.26
CA ALA A 270 20.37 -1.98 1.04
C ALA A 270 21.59 -1.62 1.91
N THR A 271 21.87 -2.44 2.93
CA THR A 271 22.84 -2.15 3.99
C THR A 271 24.29 -2.48 3.63
N ALA A 272 24.52 -3.17 2.52
CA ALA A 272 25.84 -3.59 2.03
C ALA A 272 26.60 -4.57 2.95
N GLN A 273 25.91 -5.27 3.86
CA GLN A 273 26.54 -6.15 4.84
C GLN A 273 26.80 -7.58 4.31
N ALA A 274 26.23 -7.97 3.15
CA ALA A 274 26.44 -9.30 2.57
C ALA A 274 27.82 -9.49 1.91
N GLY A 275 28.56 -8.40 1.67
CA GLY A 275 29.89 -8.45 1.07
C GLY A 275 29.93 -8.91 -0.40
N ASN A 276 28.83 -8.82 -1.12
CA ASN A 276 28.79 -9.10 -2.56
C ASN A 276 29.53 -8.01 -3.36
N ARG A 277 30.04 -8.37 -4.53
CA ARG A 277 30.56 -7.39 -5.50
C ARG A 277 29.44 -6.46 -5.98
N VAL A 278 29.79 -5.22 -6.27
CA VAL A 278 28.86 -4.24 -6.81
C VAL A 278 28.52 -4.62 -8.25
N PRO A 279 27.23 -4.89 -8.56
CA PRO A 279 26.81 -5.19 -9.92
C PRO A 279 26.94 -3.96 -10.83
N ARG A 280 27.22 -4.19 -12.11
CA ARG A 280 27.45 -3.11 -13.09
C ARG A 280 26.16 -2.43 -13.57
N SER A 281 25.07 -3.18 -13.65
CA SER A 281 23.76 -2.68 -14.13
C SER A 281 22.60 -3.45 -13.51
N ALA A 282 21.38 -2.88 -13.57
CA ALA A 282 20.17 -3.55 -13.10
C ALA A 282 19.81 -4.78 -13.96
N SER A 283 20.26 -4.86 -15.19
CA SER A 283 20.05 -6.01 -16.11
C SER A 283 21.16 -7.06 -16.01
N ALA A 284 22.23 -6.85 -15.24
CA ALA A 284 23.33 -7.78 -15.12
C ALA A 284 22.85 -9.20 -14.79
N ALA A 285 23.46 -10.20 -15.42
CA ALA A 285 23.09 -11.61 -15.26
C ALA A 285 23.16 -12.07 -13.80
N GLU A 286 24.19 -11.60 -13.07
CA GLU A 286 24.39 -11.89 -11.64
C GLU A 286 23.25 -11.39 -10.73
N LEU A 287 22.41 -10.44 -11.20
CA LEU A 287 21.22 -9.95 -10.49
C LEU A 287 19.92 -10.69 -10.88
N LYS A 288 19.97 -11.67 -11.76
CA LYS A 288 18.77 -12.39 -12.23
C LYS A 288 17.98 -12.97 -11.04
N ASP A 289 18.68 -13.62 -10.11
CA ASP A 289 18.06 -14.24 -8.94
C ASP A 289 17.54 -13.19 -7.95
N PHE A 290 18.32 -12.13 -7.70
CA PHE A 290 17.89 -11.01 -6.86
C PHE A 290 16.64 -10.30 -7.43
N ARG A 291 16.60 -10.03 -8.74
CA ARG A 291 15.41 -9.44 -9.39
C ARG A 291 14.19 -10.32 -9.22
N ARG A 292 14.33 -11.64 -9.39
CA ARG A 292 13.24 -12.59 -9.17
C ARG A 292 12.75 -12.54 -7.72
N ALA A 293 13.65 -12.66 -6.77
CA ALA A 293 13.35 -12.65 -5.33
C ALA A 293 12.70 -11.32 -4.88
N LEU A 294 13.19 -10.17 -5.36
CA LEU A 294 12.59 -8.86 -5.08
C LEU A 294 11.17 -8.77 -5.66
N ASN A 295 10.96 -9.18 -6.91
CA ASN A 295 9.64 -9.16 -7.53
C ASN A 295 8.65 -10.08 -6.79
N GLU A 296 9.07 -11.29 -6.41
CA GLU A 296 8.25 -12.22 -5.63
C GLU A 296 7.88 -11.65 -4.26
N LEU A 297 8.85 -11.02 -3.56
CA LEU A 297 8.60 -10.38 -2.26
C LEU A 297 7.62 -9.22 -2.37
N LEU A 298 7.81 -8.32 -3.33
CA LEU A 298 6.92 -7.18 -3.55
C LEU A 298 5.53 -7.62 -3.97
N THR A 299 5.42 -8.65 -4.81
CA THR A 299 4.13 -9.23 -5.23
C THR A 299 3.41 -9.89 -4.06
N ASP A 300 4.12 -10.65 -3.23
CA ASP A 300 3.57 -11.29 -2.04
C ASP A 300 3.01 -10.24 -1.06
N LEU A 301 3.77 -9.17 -0.76
CA LEU A 301 3.29 -8.06 0.08
C LEU A 301 2.07 -7.36 -0.53
N ALA A 302 2.06 -7.12 -1.83
CA ALA A 302 0.94 -6.49 -2.53
C ALA A 302 -0.33 -7.37 -2.47
N ILE A 303 -0.21 -8.67 -2.66
CA ILE A 303 -1.31 -9.63 -2.53
C ILE A 303 -1.85 -9.66 -1.08
N GLN A 304 -0.97 -9.61 -0.07
CA GLN A 304 -1.39 -9.55 1.34
C GLN A 304 -2.21 -8.28 1.64
N VAL A 305 -1.89 -7.14 1.00
CA VAL A 305 -2.69 -5.90 1.11
C VAL A 305 -4.10 -6.13 0.55
N VAL A 306 -4.23 -6.71 -0.64
CA VAL A 306 -5.54 -6.98 -1.27
C VAL A 306 -6.36 -7.99 -0.46
N ARG A 307 -5.73 -9.04 0.05
CA ARG A 307 -6.38 -10.05 0.90
C ARG A 307 -6.90 -9.50 2.23
N ASP A 308 -6.38 -8.35 2.63
CA ASP A 308 -6.86 -7.61 3.81
C ASP A 308 -7.78 -6.45 3.43
N GLY A 309 -8.24 -6.39 2.19
CA GLY A 309 -9.16 -5.36 1.74
C GLY A 309 -10.34 -5.21 2.69
N GLU A 310 -10.71 -3.97 3.04
CA GLU A 310 -11.80 -3.70 3.98
C GLU A 310 -13.09 -4.38 3.55
N GLY A 311 -13.59 -5.31 4.38
CA GLY A 311 -14.79 -6.09 4.09
C GLY A 311 -14.63 -7.18 3.03
N ALA A 312 -13.41 -7.47 2.56
CA ALA A 312 -13.18 -8.48 1.53
C ALA A 312 -13.51 -9.90 2.01
N SER A 313 -14.21 -10.65 1.17
CA SER A 313 -14.49 -12.08 1.35
C SER A 313 -13.86 -12.94 0.26
N LYS A 314 -13.58 -12.38 -0.91
CA LYS A 314 -13.01 -13.07 -2.07
C LYS A 314 -11.82 -12.29 -2.63
N PHE A 315 -10.76 -13.02 -2.99
CA PHE A 315 -9.59 -12.51 -3.69
C PHE A 315 -9.76 -12.70 -5.20
N ILE A 316 -9.64 -11.65 -5.97
CA ILE A 316 -9.90 -11.66 -7.41
C ILE A 316 -8.60 -11.42 -8.18
N THR A 317 -8.28 -12.33 -9.10
CA THR A 317 -7.23 -12.16 -10.11
C THR A 317 -7.86 -11.81 -11.44
N VAL A 318 -7.45 -10.70 -12.04
CA VAL A 318 -7.89 -10.27 -13.38
C VAL A 318 -6.70 -10.39 -14.34
N ASP A 319 -6.78 -11.32 -15.26
CA ASP A 319 -5.79 -11.56 -16.33
C ASP A 319 -6.29 -10.97 -17.64
N VAL A 320 -5.61 -9.97 -18.18
CA VAL A 320 -5.89 -9.44 -19.53
C VAL A 320 -4.75 -9.80 -20.47
N THR A 321 -5.10 -10.40 -21.60
CA THR A 321 -4.20 -10.81 -22.69
C THR A 321 -4.63 -10.20 -24.00
N GLY A 322 -3.85 -10.38 -25.06
CA GLY A 322 -4.23 -9.96 -26.41
C GLY A 322 -4.29 -8.44 -26.61
N ALA A 323 -3.67 -7.63 -25.74
CA ALA A 323 -3.65 -6.18 -25.87
C ALA A 323 -2.54 -5.69 -26.80
N GLY A 324 -2.68 -4.47 -27.32
CA GLY A 324 -1.68 -3.83 -28.18
C GLY A 324 -0.41 -3.40 -27.43
N SER A 325 -0.49 -3.16 -26.10
CA SER A 325 0.65 -2.80 -25.24
C SER A 325 0.43 -3.29 -23.81
N PRO A 326 1.50 -3.46 -23.00
CA PRO A 326 1.37 -3.79 -21.58
C PRO A 326 0.56 -2.73 -20.80
N GLY A 327 0.70 -1.44 -21.15
CA GLY A 327 -0.08 -0.35 -20.57
C GLY A 327 -1.58 -0.47 -20.85
N SER A 328 -1.95 -0.81 -22.10
CA SER A 328 -3.35 -1.06 -22.47
C SER A 328 -3.91 -2.29 -21.75
N ALA A 329 -3.13 -3.38 -21.66
CA ALA A 329 -3.55 -4.57 -20.90
C ALA A 329 -3.82 -4.22 -19.43
N ARG A 330 -2.91 -3.46 -18.77
CA ARG A 330 -3.08 -3.04 -17.38
C ARG A 330 -4.29 -2.12 -17.21
N LYS A 331 -4.48 -1.15 -18.12
CA LYS A 331 -5.62 -0.23 -18.08
C LYS A 331 -6.96 -0.97 -18.17
N ALA A 332 -7.08 -1.96 -19.07
CA ALA A 332 -8.27 -2.80 -19.16
C ALA A 332 -8.47 -3.66 -17.90
N ALA A 333 -7.41 -4.28 -17.37
CA ALA A 333 -7.47 -5.09 -16.16
C ALA A 333 -7.92 -4.26 -14.95
N LEU A 334 -7.38 -3.04 -14.79
CA LEU A 334 -7.78 -2.11 -13.72
C LEU A 334 -9.21 -1.62 -13.87
N ALA A 335 -9.69 -1.40 -15.10
CA ALA A 335 -11.09 -1.02 -15.33
C ALA A 335 -12.07 -2.11 -14.85
N ILE A 336 -11.70 -3.39 -15.00
CA ILE A 336 -12.46 -4.52 -14.47
C ILE A 336 -12.35 -4.56 -12.94
N ALA A 337 -11.12 -4.50 -12.42
CA ALA A 337 -10.81 -4.61 -10.99
C ALA A 337 -11.43 -3.47 -10.15
N ASN A 338 -11.55 -2.28 -10.73
CA ASN A 338 -12.16 -1.09 -10.11
C ASN A 338 -13.67 -0.96 -10.33
N SER A 339 -14.30 -1.89 -11.04
CA SER A 339 -15.74 -1.81 -11.33
C SER A 339 -16.58 -2.26 -10.11
N PRO A 340 -17.32 -1.36 -9.44
CA PRO A 340 -18.20 -1.77 -8.34
C PRO A 340 -19.20 -2.85 -8.77
N LEU A 341 -19.72 -2.76 -10.01
CA LEU A 341 -20.66 -3.75 -10.54
C LEU A 341 -20.02 -5.13 -10.71
N VAL A 342 -18.75 -5.22 -11.13
CA VAL A 342 -18.03 -6.49 -11.20
C VAL A 342 -17.77 -7.02 -9.80
N LYS A 343 -17.25 -6.18 -8.90
CA LYS A 343 -16.89 -6.58 -7.53
C LYS A 343 -18.10 -7.05 -6.72
N THR A 344 -19.26 -6.40 -6.86
CA THR A 344 -20.51 -6.80 -6.21
C THR A 344 -21.11 -8.06 -6.83
N ALA A 345 -20.97 -8.30 -8.14
CA ALA A 345 -21.36 -9.55 -8.76
C ALA A 345 -20.57 -10.72 -8.16
N ILE A 346 -19.24 -10.56 -8.03
CA ILE A 346 -18.39 -11.59 -7.42
C ILE A 346 -18.75 -11.83 -5.95
N ALA A 347 -19.04 -10.77 -5.17
CA ALA A 347 -19.52 -10.91 -3.79
C ALA A 347 -20.84 -11.70 -3.70
N GLY A 348 -21.74 -11.51 -4.66
CA GLY A 348 -23.02 -12.21 -4.77
C GLY A 348 -22.95 -13.55 -5.53
N GLU A 349 -21.75 -14.03 -5.90
CA GLU A 349 -21.52 -15.28 -6.64
C GLU A 349 -22.23 -15.33 -8.01
N ASP A 350 -22.48 -14.13 -8.59
CA ASP A 350 -23.12 -13.96 -9.88
C ASP A 350 -22.08 -13.95 -11.02
N ALA A 351 -22.22 -14.89 -11.95
CA ALA A 351 -21.38 -15.02 -13.14
C ALA A 351 -21.65 -13.94 -14.21
N ASN A 352 -21.78 -12.69 -13.80
CA ASN A 352 -22.20 -11.59 -14.65
C ASN A 352 -21.07 -11.11 -15.59
N TRP A 353 -20.75 -11.92 -16.58
CA TRP A 353 -19.74 -11.59 -17.59
C TRP A 353 -20.08 -10.31 -18.38
N GLY A 354 -21.37 -9.96 -18.49
CA GLY A 354 -21.79 -8.69 -19.11
C GLY A 354 -21.22 -7.46 -18.39
N ARG A 355 -21.09 -7.51 -17.06
CA ARG A 355 -20.43 -6.45 -16.28
C ARG A 355 -18.93 -6.39 -16.56
N VAL A 356 -18.28 -7.54 -16.84
CA VAL A 356 -16.87 -7.59 -17.24
C VAL A 356 -16.70 -6.93 -18.62
N VAL A 357 -17.53 -7.27 -19.59
CA VAL A 357 -17.53 -6.66 -20.93
C VAL A 357 -17.76 -5.15 -20.85
N MET A 358 -18.75 -4.70 -20.09
CA MET A 358 -19.01 -3.27 -19.84
C MET A 358 -17.78 -2.58 -19.24
N ALA A 359 -17.11 -3.19 -18.26
CA ALA A 359 -15.92 -2.63 -17.63
C ALA A 359 -14.74 -2.49 -18.60
N VAL A 360 -14.54 -3.48 -19.48
CA VAL A 360 -13.55 -3.41 -20.56
C VAL A 360 -13.91 -2.29 -21.54
N GLY A 361 -15.16 -2.20 -21.97
CA GLY A 361 -15.64 -1.20 -22.93
C GLY A 361 -15.40 0.24 -22.46
N LYS A 362 -15.64 0.54 -21.17
CA LYS A 362 -15.40 1.88 -20.59
C LYS A 362 -13.91 2.20 -20.32
N SER A 363 -13.00 1.23 -20.46
CA SER A 363 -11.59 1.41 -20.13
C SER A 363 -10.85 2.42 -21.01
N GLY A 364 -11.42 2.79 -22.17
CA GLY A 364 -10.79 3.67 -23.15
C GLY A 364 -9.54 3.07 -23.81
N VAL A 365 -9.37 1.74 -23.79
CA VAL A 365 -8.37 1.04 -24.60
C VAL A 365 -8.93 0.73 -25.97
N ARG A 366 -8.06 0.69 -26.99
CA ARG A 366 -8.47 0.18 -28.31
C ARG A 366 -8.88 -1.28 -28.17
N LEU A 367 -10.03 -1.62 -28.72
CA LEU A 367 -10.56 -2.98 -28.71
C LEU A 367 -11.43 -3.21 -29.96
N ASP A 368 -11.55 -4.47 -30.41
CA ASP A 368 -12.59 -4.93 -31.34
C ASP A 368 -13.46 -5.91 -30.57
N GLN A 369 -14.74 -5.58 -30.39
CA GLN A 369 -15.68 -6.43 -29.64
C GLN A 369 -15.81 -7.83 -30.24
N ARG A 370 -15.62 -7.98 -31.56
CA ARG A 370 -15.67 -9.28 -32.26
C ARG A 370 -14.50 -10.20 -31.92
N CYS A 371 -13.43 -9.67 -31.30
CA CYS A 371 -12.28 -10.43 -30.88
C CYS A 371 -12.27 -10.69 -29.36
N LEU A 372 -13.20 -10.04 -28.62
CA LEU A 372 -13.23 -10.10 -27.17
C LEU A 372 -13.68 -11.47 -26.67
N SER A 373 -12.92 -12.03 -25.74
CA SER A 373 -13.28 -13.28 -25.05
C SER A 373 -13.16 -13.11 -23.54
N VAL A 374 -14.08 -13.74 -22.79
CA VAL A 374 -14.14 -13.70 -21.32
C VAL A 374 -14.26 -15.12 -20.79
N ALA A 375 -13.42 -15.44 -19.80
CA ALA A 375 -13.50 -16.68 -19.04
C ALA A 375 -13.51 -16.39 -17.52
N ILE A 376 -14.28 -17.17 -16.76
CA ILE A 376 -14.33 -17.15 -15.30
C ILE A 376 -14.01 -18.57 -14.80
N GLY A 377 -13.04 -18.70 -13.89
CA GLY A 377 -12.61 -20.00 -13.39
C GLY A 377 -12.06 -20.94 -14.46
N GLY A 378 -11.53 -20.40 -15.56
CA GLY A 378 -11.07 -21.18 -16.71
C GLY A 378 -12.16 -21.62 -17.68
N VAL A 379 -13.44 -21.39 -17.37
CA VAL A 379 -14.57 -21.67 -18.26
C VAL A 379 -14.78 -20.48 -19.19
N LEU A 380 -14.73 -20.72 -20.51
CA LEU A 380 -14.96 -19.72 -21.53
C LEU A 380 -16.47 -19.43 -21.62
N ILE A 381 -16.88 -18.19 -21.31
CA ILE A 381 -18.30 -17.78 -21.24
C ILE A 381 -18.69 -16.93 -22.43
N ALA A 382 -17.76 -16.09 -22.90
CA ALA A 382 -17.96 -15.29 -24.11
C ALA A 382 -16.75 -15.41 -25.02
N ARG A 383 -16.97 -15.52 -26.34
CA ARG A 383 -15.95 -15.60 -27.35
C ARG A 383 -16.42 -14.87 -28.62
N GLU A 384 -15.48 -14.16 -29.24
CA GLU A 384 -15.74 -13.47 -30.51
C GLU A 384 -16.94 -12.51 -30.46
N GLY A 385 -17.12 -11.86 -29.28
CA GLY A 385 -18.20 -10.91 -29.05
C GLY A 385 -19.55 -11.50 -28.69
N GLU A 386 -19.68 -12.83 -28.58
CA GLU A 386 -20.92 -13.52 -28.32
C GLU A 386 -20.83 -14.45 -27.11
N ARG A 387 -21.99 -14.77 -26.52
CA ARG A 387 -22.10 -15.78 -25.47
C ARG A 387 -21.78 -17.16 -26.04
N VAL A 388 -20.95 -17.93 -25.35
CA VAL A 388 -20.74 -19.35 -25.68
C VAL A 388 -21.97 -20.15 -25.30
N THR A 389 -22.60 -20.80 -26.28
CA THR A 389 -23.78 -21.66 -26.05
C THR A 389 -23.37 -22.91 -25.27
N GLY A 390 -24.12 -23.23 -24.19
CA GLY A 390 -23.92 -24.46 -23.42
C GLY A 390 -22.63 -24.50 -22.59
N TYR A 391 -22.05 -23.35 -22.20
CA TYR A 391 -20.95 -23.36 -21.23
C TYR A 391 -21.37 -23.97 -19.90
N ASP A 392 -20.45 -24.57 -19.18
CA ASP A 392 -20.71 -25.27 -17.93
C ASP A 392 -20.95 -24.27 -16.78
N GLU A 393 -22.23 -23.92 -16.56
CA GLU A 393 -22.65 -22.99 -15.49
C GLU A 393 -22.35 -23.57 -14.09
N THR A 394 -22.37 -24.89 -13.92
CA THR A 394 -22.09 -25.54 -12.63
C THR A 394 -20.63 -25.30 -12.22
N LYS A 395 -19.70 -25.42 -13.16
CA LYS A 395 -18.28 -25.15 -12.89
C LYS A 395 -18.03 -23.68 -12.57
N VAL A 396 -18.71 -22.77 -13.25
CA VAL A 396 -18.60 -21.33 -12.97
C VAL A 396 -19.13 -20.99 -11.57
N SER A 397 -20.30 -21.51 -11.22
CA SER A 397 -20.89 -21.31 -9.88
C SER A 397 -20.01 -21.91 -8.78
N ALA A 398 -19.50 -23.12 -8.98
CA ALA A 398 -18.56 -23.74 -8.03
C ALA A 398 -17.26 -22.91 -7.87
N HIS A 399 -16.77 -22.29 -8.95
CA HIS A 399 -15.62 -21.39 -8.85
C HIS A 399 -15.95 -20.12 -8.07
N LEU A 400 -17.11 -19.51 -8.32
CA LEU A 400 -17.55 -18.26 -7.68
C LEU A 400 -17.88 -18.42 -6.19
N SER A 401 -18.27 -19.64 -5.74
CA SER A 401 -18.44 -19.92 -4.32
C SER A 401 -17.12 -20.04 -3.54
N GLY A 402 -15.99 -20.14 -4.20
CA GLY A 402 -14.67 -20.18 -3.60
C GLY A 402 -14.14 -18.78 -3.20
N GLU A 403 -13.05 -18.80 -2.44
CA GLU A 403 -12.38 -17.56 -1.99
C GLU A 403 -11.46 -16.93 -3.05
N GLN A 404 -11.04 -17.68 -4.07
CA GLN A 404 -10.08 -17.23 -5.07
C GLN A 404 -10.72 -17.25 -6.46
N ILE A 405 -10.98 -16.06 -6.98
CA ILE A 405 -11.69 -15.88 -8.25
C ILE A 405 -10.72 -15.46 -9.36
N CYS A 406 -10.80 -16.15 -10.48
CA CYS A 406 -10.05 -15.83 -11.71
C CYS A 406 -10.99 -15.31 -12.79
N ILE A 407 -10.72 -14.10 -13.28
CA ILE A 407 -11.36 -13.51 -14.46
C ILE A 407 -10.28 -13.36 -15.54
N ALA A 408 -10.44 -14.00 -16.67
CA ALA A 408 -9.53 -13.89 -17.80
C ALA A 408 -10.22 -13.21 -18.97
N VAL A 409 -9.57 -12.22 -19.57
CA VAL A 409 -10.08 -11.48 -20.73
C VAL A 409 -9.01 -11.47 -21.82
N ASN A 410 -9.40 -11.83 -23.03
CA ASN A 410 -8.54 -11.69 -24.20
C ASN A 410 -9.11 -10.60 -25.13
N LEU A 411 -8.33 -9.55 -25.37
CA LEU A 411 -8.75 -8.43 -26.23
C LEU A 411 -8.59 -8.76 -27.73
N GLY A 412 -7.84 -9.79 -28.09
CA GLY A 412 -7.69 -10.31 -29.45
C GLY A 412 -6.99 -9.40 -30.47
N ILE A 413 -6.38 -8.27 -30.02
CA ILE A 413 -5.79 -7.26 -30.92
C ILE A 413 -4.26 -7.16 -30.85
N GLY A 414 -3.60 -8.00 -30.06
CA GLY A 414 -2.15 -7.99 -29.89
C GLY A 414 -1.63 -9.15 -29.05
N ARG A 415 -0.43 -9.00 -28.47
CA ARG A 415 0.23 -10.05 -27.67
C ARG A 415 0.57 -9.61 -26.24
N ALA A 416 0.33 -8.36 -25.90
CA ALA A 416 0.65 -7.85 -24.58
C ALA A 416 -0.35 -8.37 -23.53
N ARG A 417 0.13 -8.47 -22.29
CA ARG A 417 -0.64 -9.00 -21.17
C ARG A 417 -0.38 -8.23 -19.89
N SER A 418 -1.33 -8.26 -18.97
CA SER A 418 -1.18 -7.77 -17.61
C SER A 418 -2.06 -8.57 -16.65
N ARG A 419 -1.63 -8.68 -15.40
CA ARG A 419 -2.38 -9.24 -14.29
C ARG A 419 -2.57 -8.17 -13.24
N VAL A 420 -3.77 -8.07 -12.71
CA VAL A 420 -4.16 -7.18 -11.61
C VAL A 420 -4.89 -7.99 -10.55
N TRP A 421 -4.70 -7.61 -9.29
CA TRP A 421 -5.38 -8.24 -8.16
C TRP A 421 -6.29 -7.23 -7.46
N THR A 422 -7.45 -7.71 -7.06
CA THR A 422 -8.43 -6.95 -6.28
C THR A 422 -9.20 -7.90 -5.36
N CYS A 423 -10.13 -7.36 -4.61
CA CYS A 423 -11.10 -8.12 -3.81
C CYS A 423 -12.52 -7.80 -4.26
N ASP A 424 -13.50 -8.54 -3.77
CA ASP A 424 -14.91 -8.25 -3.92
C ASP A 424 -15.33 -6.97 -3.18
N LEU A 425 -16.57 -6.55 -3.34
CA LEU A 425 -17.17 -5.41 -2.63
C LEU A 425 -18.43 -5.87 -1.91
N THR A 426 -18.35 -5.97 -0.59
CA THR A 426 -19.41 -6.44 0.29
C THR A 426 -20.06 -5.30 1.09
N HIS A 427 -21.13 -5.56 1.81
CA HIS A 427 -21.75 -4.61 2.74
C HIS A 427 -20.79 -4.20 3.87
N ASP A 428 -19.84 -5.06 4.24
CA ASP A 428 -18.87 -4.77 5.29
C ASP A 428 -17.94 -3.61 4.91
N TYR A 429 -17.63 -3.40 3.62
CA TYR A 429 -16.88 -2.21 3.18
C TYR A 429 -17.61 -0.92 3.58
N ILE A 430 -18.93 -0.84 3.32
CA ILE A 430 -19.74 0.34 3.69
C ILE A 430 -19.76 0.50 5.21
N ARG A 431 -20.02 -0.59 5.95
CA ARG A 431 -20.08 -0.57 7.41
C ARG A 431 -18.77 -0.07 8.03
N ILE A 432 -17.62 -0.58 7.56
CA ILE A 432 -16.30 -0.19 8.08
C ILE A 432 -16.05 1.30 7.80
N ASN A 433 -16.30 1.77 6.58
CA ASN A 433 -15.98 3.14 6.19
C ASN A 433 -16.99 4.18 6.69
N ALA A 434 -18.26 3.81 6.95
CA ALA A 434 -19.24 4.68 7.57
C ALA A 434 -18.93 4.94 9.07
N ASP A 435 -18.38 3.94 9.76
CA ASP A 435 -18.05 4.02 11.19
C ASP A 435 -16.62 4.55 11.46
N TYR A 436 -15.73 4.47 10.46
CA TYR A 436 -14.34 4.88 10.61
C TYR A 436 -14.11 6.30 10.11
N ARG A 437 -13.76 7.20 11.03
CA ARG A 437 -13.28 8.54 10.68
C ARG A 437 -11.78 8.47 10.38
N THR A 438 -11.46 8.56 9.10
CA THR A 438 -10.08 8.72 8.63
C THR A 438 -9.59 10.14 8.78
#